data_18148bf5ac6947eb500f2625a09474ce
#
_entry.id   18148bf5ac6947eb500f2625a09474ce
#
_cell.length_a   1.000
_cell.length_b   1.000
_cell.length_c   1.000
_cell.angle_alpha   90.00
_cell.angle_beta   90.00
_cell.angle_gamma   90.00
#
_symmetry.space_group_name_H-M   'P 1'
#
loop_
_entity.id
_entity.type
_entity.pdbx_description
1 polymer ?
#
loop_
_entity_poly.entity_id
_entity_poly.type
_entity_poly.pdbx_seq_one_letter_code
_entity_poly.pdbx_strand_id
1 'polypeptide(L)'
;MLKIEKLQAGILQQVSLCVAKGECVAVVGESGSGKTSLLNAIAGYIDYEGEILLVQKNLNALPPWQRNCRYLNQRLYLFPHKSIAGNLMLAKPDASREEQLALLEKLKIAHLIDRYPHQLSGGEQQRAALARALIQPPDLLLLDEPFSSLDWQTREHIWHEVKSLLEALQITTLLVTHEPKEADFLAERQVRLHLGRFI
;
A
#
# COMPACT_ATOMS: atom_id res chain seq x y z
N MET A 1 -14.80 1.08 0.06
CA MET A 1 -14.92 2.26 0.96
C MET A 1 -14.31 1.88 2.31
N LEU A 2 -13.38 2.70 2.80
CA LEU A 2 -12.84 2.64 4.14
C LEU A 2 -13.48 3.75 4.97
N LYS A 3 -13.92 3.45 6.19
CA LYS A 3 -14.42 4.44 7.16
C LYS A 3 -13.71 4.22 8.50
N ILE A 4 -13.16 5.28 9.04
CA ILE A 4 -12.49 5.33 10.33
C ILE A 4 -13.22 6.34 11.19
N GLU A 5 -13.63 5.96 12.40
CA GLU A 5 -14.32 6.81 13.35
C GLU A 5 -13.60 6.85 14.69
N LYS A 6 -13.21 8.05 15.10
CA LYS A 6 -12.61 8.37 16.40
C LYS A 6 -11.47 7.43 16.78
N LEU A 7 -10.62 7.08 15.81
CA LEU A 7 -9.49 6.19 16.03
C LEU A 7 -8.47 6.81 16.99
N GLN A 8 -8.12 6.06 18.02
CA GLN A 8 -7.03 6.36 18.95
C GLN A 8 -6.04 5.21 18.95
N ALA A 9 -4.78 5.47 18.67
CA ALA A 9 -3.72 4.46 18.68
C ALA A 9 -2.34 5.16 18.77
N GLY A 10 -1.56 4.85 19.77
CA GLY A 10 -0.28 5.53 20.00
C GLY A 10 -0.47 7.05 20.14
N ILE A 11 0.11 7.84 19.20
CA ILE A 11 -0.03 9.30 19.18
C ILE A 11 -1.37 9.79 18.59
N LEU A 12 -2.12 8.93 17.89
CA LEU A 12 -3.37 9.31 17.22
C LEU A 12 -4.46 9.66 18.23
N GLN A 13 -5.16 10.79 18.00
CA GLN A 13 -6.14 11.35 18.91
C GLN A 13 -7.49 11.54 18.19
N GLN A 14 -8.36 10.54 18.29
CA GLN A 14 -9.73 10.57 17.75
C GLN A 14 -9.79 10.94 16.25
N VAL A 15 -8.89 10.39 15.44
CA VAL A 15 -8.87 10.65 14.00
C VAL A 15 -10.04 9.97 13.31
N SER A 16 -10.67 10.67 12.38
CA SER A 16 -11.75 10.14 11.55
C SER A 16 -11.46 10.41 10.08
N LEU A 17 -11.66 9.41 9.24
CA LEU A 17 -11.38 9.48 7.80
C LEU A 17 -12.36 8.59 7.04
N CYS A 18 -12.83 9.08 5.90
CA CYS A 18 -13.57 8.28 4.94
C CYS A 18 -12.83 8.28 3.61
N VAL A 19 -12.64 7.09 3.01
CA VAL A 19 -12.05 6.91 1.68
C VAL A 19 -13.06 6.16 0.82
N ALA A 20 -13.45 6.74 -0.30
CA ALA A 20 -14.40 6.12 -1.22
C ALA A 20 -13.83 4.84 -1.86
N LYS A 21 -14.68 4.02 -2.45
CA LYS A 21 -14.21 2.85 -3.21
C LYS A 21 -13.41 3.31 -4.43
N GLY A 22 -12.21 2.78 -4.61
CA GLY A 22 -11.31 3.13 -5.71
C GLY A 22 -10.58 4.45 -5.55
N GLU A 23 -10.89 5.25 -4.51
CA GLU A 23 -10.20 6.51 -4.21
C GLU A 23 -8.79 6.25 -3.66
N CYS A 24 -7.82 7.03 -4.12
CA CYS A 24 -6.51 7.14 -3.51
C CYS A 24 -6.42 8.42 -2.67
N VAL A 25 -6.23 8.26 -1.36
CA VAL A 25 -6.07 9.39 -0.42
C VAL A 25 -4.64 9.40 0.11
N ALA A 26 -3.97 10.54 0.00
CA ALA A 26 -2.65 10.74 0.61
C ALA A 26 -2.78 11.31 2.02
N VAL A 27 -2.10 10.69 2.98
CA VAL A 27 -1.89 11.22 4.33
C VAL A 27 -0.50 11.82 4.39
N VAL A 28 -0.44 13.15 4.46
CA VAL A 28 0.82 13.90 4.54
C VAL A 28 1.04 14.42 5.95
N GLY A 29 2.29 14.65 6.33
CA GLY A 29 2.63 15.19 7.64
C GLY A 29 4.08 14.95 8.01
N GLU A 30 4.56 15.64 9.05
CA GLU A 30 5.92 15.53 9.53
C GLU A 30 6.25 14.13 10.06
N SER A 31 7.54 13.81 10.19
CA SER A 31 7.98 12.60 10.88
C SER A 31 7.45 12.60 12.32
N GLY A 32 6.96 11.45 12.77
CA GLY A 32 6.37 11.33 14.12
C GLY A 32 4.92 11.82 14.24
N SER A 33 4.27 12.34 13.19
CA SER A 33 2.88 12.80 13.27
C SER A 33 1.83 11.68 13.47
N GLY A 34 2.21 10.40 13.30
CA GLY A 34 1.33 9.25 13.50
C GLY A 34 0.89 8.52 12.23
N LYS A 35 1.46 8.86 11.06
CA LYS A 35 1.08 8.25 9.75
C LYS A 35 1.24 6.73 9.74
N THR A 36 2.40 6.22 10.13
CA THR A 36 2.65 4.76 10.24
C THR A 36 1.77 4.11 11.30
N SER A 37 1.47 4.82 12.42
CA SER A 37 0.53 4.31 13.43
C SER A 37 -0.88 4.17 12.87
N LEU A 38 -1.32 5.10 12.01
CA LEU A 38 -2.60 5.00 11.31
C LEU A 38 -2.66 3.75 10.42
N LEU A 39 -1.63 3.53 9.60
CA LEU A 39 -1.58 2.34 8.73
C LEU A 39 -1.51 1.05 9.55
N ASN A 40 -0.72 1.02 10.63
CA ASN A 40 -0.60 -0.16 11.50
C ASN A 40 -1.92 -0.49 12.22
N ALA A 41 -2.67 0.50 12.68
CA ALA A 41 -4.00 0.30 13.27
C ALA A 41 -4.98 -0.29 12.23
N ILE A 42 -5.03 0.27 11.02
CA ILE A 42 -5.88 -0.25 9.94
C ILE A 42 -5.48 -1.69 9.56
N ALA A 43 -4.18 -1.96 9.47
CA ALA A 43 -3.68 -3.31 9.17
C ALA A 43 -3.89 -4.32 10.32
N GLY A 44 -4.14 -3.84 11.55
CA GLY A 44 -4.32 -4.68 12.74
C GLY A 44 -3.02 -5.11 13.40
N TYR A 45 -1.94 -4.36 13.21
CA TYR A 45 -0.63 -4.64 13.83
C TYR A 45 -0.46 -3.99 15.20
N ILE A 46 -1.33 -3.04 15.56
CA ILE A 46 -1.38 -2.42 16.89
C ILE A 46 -2.82 -2.33 17.37
N ASP A 47 -2.99 -2.34 18.68
CA ASP A 47 -4.29 -2.13 19.32
C ASP A 47 -4.74 -0.68 19.14
N TYR A 48 -6.04 -0.46 19.07
CA TYR A 48 -6.65 0.84 18.92
C TYR A 48 -8.05 0.89 19.55
N GLU A 49 -8.50 2.09 19.86
CA GLU A 49 -9.88 2.42 20.19
C GLU A 49 -10.55 3.14 19.01
N GLY A 50 -11.88 3.12 18.96
CA GLY A 50 -12.66 3.65 17.85
C GLY A 50 -13.15 2.55 16.92
N GLU A 51 -13.58 2.91 15.71
CA GLU A 51 -14.13 1.95 14.76
C GLU A 51 -13.46 2.06 13.39
N ILE A 52 -13.16 0.92 12.78
CA ILE A 52 -12.66 0.81 11.40
C ILE A 52 -13.57 -0.13 10.62
N LEU A 53 -14.20 0.40 9.58
CA LEU A 53 -15.05 -0.34 8.65
C LEU A 53 -14.40 -0.37 7.26
N LEU A 54 -14.25 -1.57 6.70
CA LEU A 54 -13.82 -1.77 5.31
C LEU A 54 -14.89 -2.55 4.56
N VAL A 55 -15.42 -1.97 3.47
CA VAL A 55 -16.53 -2.54 2.68
C VAL A 55 -17.70 -2.98 3.60
N GLN A 56 -18.08 -2.08 4.54
CA GLN A 56 -19.11 -2.30 5.57
C GLN A 56 -18.81 -3.39 6.61
N LYS A 57 -17.65 -4.03 6.54
CA LYS A 57 -17.20 -5.02 7.54
C LYS A 57 -16.41 -4.32 8.64
N ASN A 58 -16.80 -4.53 9.89
CA ASN A 58 -16.04 -4.02 11.04
C ASN A 58 -14.74 -4.83 11.21
N LEU A 59 -13.60 -4.13 11.27
CA LEU A 59 -12.29 -4.74 11.37
C LEU A 59 -11.79 -4.92 12.82
N ASN A 60 -12.47 -4.33 13.82
CA ASN A 60 -11.96 -4.25 15.18
C ASN A 60 -11.59 -5.61 15.79
N ALA A 61 -12.44 -6.63 15.57
CA ALA A 61 -12.21 -7.97 16.09
C ALA A 61 -11.42 -8.89 15.14
N LEU A 62 -11.02 -8.39 13.97
CA LEU A 62 -10.37 -9.20 12.93
C LEU A 62 -8.85 -9.14 13.05
N PRO A 63 -8.18 -10.30 13.07
CA PRO A 63 -6.73 -10.33 12.97
C PRO A 63 -6.25 -9.84 11.59
N PRO A 64 -4.98 -9.42 11.44
CA PRO A 64 -4.45 -8.83 10.20
C PRO A 64 -4.75 -9.64 8.93
N TRP A 65 -4.60 -10.95 8.98
CA TRP A 65 -4.78 -11.84 7.81
C TRP A 65 -6.24 -12.00 7.35
N GLN A 66 -7.23 -11.51 8.10
CA GLN A 66 -8.66 -11.54 7.74
C GLN A 66 -9.20 -10.18 7.28
N ARG A 67 -8.36 -9.13 7.28
CA ARG A 67 -8.79 -7.75 6.97
C ARG A 67 -8.90 -7.43 5.48
N ASN A 68 -8.49 -8.35 4.59
CA ASN A 68 -8.40 -8.13 3.14
C ASN A 68 -7.74 -6.80 2.76
N CYS A 69 -6.73 -6.41 3.50
CA CYS A 69 -5.86 -5.29 3.17
C CYS A 69 -4.44 -5.79 2.86
N ARG A 70 -3.74 -5.06 1.99
CA ARG A 70 -2.32 -5.28 1.73
C ARG A 70 -1.55 -4.06 2.17
N TYR A 71 -0.47 -4.30 2.90
CA TYR A 71 0.39 -3.23 3.41
C TYR A 71 1.77 -3.35 2.78
N LEU A 72 2.11 -2.37 1.96
CA LEU A 72 3.44 -2.18 1.41
C LEU A 72 4.12 -1.08 2.22
N ASN A 73 5.05 -1.47 3.06
CA ASN A 73 5.85 -0.55 3.84
C ASN A 73 7.22 -0.30 3.18
N GLN A 74 7.99 0.60 3.73
CA GLN A 74 9.31 0.97 3.26
C GLN A 74 10.27 -0.22 3.12
N ARG A 75 10.13 -1.25 3.99
CA ARG A 75 10.84 -2.54 3.86
C ARG A 75 9.98 -3.48 3.03
N LEU A 76 10.31 -3.66 1.78
CA LEU A 76 9.52 -4.41 0.78
C LEU A 76 9.19 -5.87 1.15
N TYR A 77 9.94 -6.47 2.09
CA TYR A 77 9.77 -7.84 2.60
C TYR A 77 9.59 -8.90 1.50
N LEU A 78 10.29 -8.75 0.38
CA LEU A 78 10.39 -9.83 -0.58
C LEU A 78 11.13 -11.02 0.06
N PHE A 79 10.63 -12.21 -0.18
CA PHE A 79 11.29 -13.44 0.28
C PHE A 79 12.58 -13.67 -0.53
N PRO A 80 13.76 -13.55 0.07
CA PRO A 80 15.03 -13.51 -0.66
C PRO A 80 15.38 -14.83 -1.34
N HIS A 81 14.84 -15.94 -0.84
CA HIS A 81 15.07 -17.30 -1.36
C HIS A 81 13.99 -17.74 -2.39
N LYS A 82 13.12 -16.84 -2.81
CA LYS A 82 12.12 -17.07 -3.85
C LYS A 82 12.31 -16.08 -4.99
N SER A 83 12.11 -16.55 -6.22
CA SER A 83 12.04 -15.68 -7.41
C SER A 83 10.84 -14.73 -7.31
N ILE A 84 10.71 -13.79 -8.25
CA ILE A 84 9.50 -12.94 -8.34
C ILE A 84 8.27 -13.84 -8.48
N ALA A 85 8.26 -14.82 -9.38
CA ALA A 85 7.16 -15.77 -9.51
C ALA A 85 6.83 -16.45 -8.18
N GLY A 86 7.83 -16.94 -7.47
CA GLY A 86 7.66 -17.56 -6.16
C GLY A 86 7.12 -16.60 -5.08
N ASN A 87 7.48 -15.32 -5.13
CA ASN A 87 6.91 -14.29 -4.28
C ASN A 87 5.43 -14.02 -4.58
N LEU A 88 5.04 -14.01 -5.86
CA LEU A 88 3.64 -13.85 -6.28
C LEU A 88 2.79 -15.04 -5.84
N MET A 89 3.29 -16.27 -5.99
CA MET A 89 2.59 -17.49 -5.57
C MET A 89 2.35 -17.57 -4.06
N LEU A 90 3.13 -16.89 -3.23
CA LEU A 90 2.84 -16.79 -1.79
C LEU A 90 1.59 -15.95 -1.50
N ALA A 91 1.30 -14.95 -2.34
CA ALA A 91 0.11 -14.12 -2.19
C ALA A 91 -1.13 -14.73 -2.87
N LYS A 92 -0.93 -15.44 -3.98
CA LYS A 92 -1.97 -16.15 -4.74
C LYS A 92 -1.41 -17.49 -5.25
N PRO A 93 -1.58 -18.60 -4.48
CA PRO A 93 -0.98 -19.90 -4.81
C PRO A 93 -1.44 -20.50 -6.15
N ASP A 94 -2.65 -20.17 -6.60
CA ASP A 94 -3.28 -20.63 -7.84
C ASP A 94 -3.08 -19.66 -9.02
N ALA A 95 -2.25 -18.61 -8.86
CA ALA A 95 -1.95 -17.68 -9.95
C ALA A 95 -1.25 -18.40 -11.12
N SER A 96 -1.86 -18.38 -12.30
CA SER A 96 -1.23 -18.93 -13.49
C SER A 96 0.00 -18.13 -13.91
N ARG A 97 0.87 -18.74 -14.71
CA ARG A 97 2.06 -18.05 -15.24
C ARG A 97 1.66 -16.87 -16.12
N GLU A 98 0.58 -17.00 -16.90
CA GLU A 98 0.04 -15.94 -17.74
C GLU A 98 -0.47 -14.78 -16.92
N GLU A 99 -1.17 -15.03 -15.82
CA GLU A 99 -1.67 -14.00 -14.91
C GLU A 99 -0.51 -13.25 -14.24
N GLN A 100 0.52 -13.98 -13.80
CA GLN A 100 1.72 -13.37 -13.24
C GLN A 100 2.42 -12.47 -14.26
N LEU A 101 2.63 -12.96 -15.49
CA LEU A 101 3.27 -12.19 -16.57
C LEU A 101 2.45 -10.97 -16.94
N ALA A 102 1.12 -11.09 -17.09
CA ALA A 102 0.26 -9.96 -17.43
C ALA A 102 0.32 -8.82 -16.40
N LEU A 103 0.42 -9.15 -15.10
CA LEU A 103 0.62 -8.15 -14.05
C LEU A 103 2.02 -7.54 -14.11
N LEU A 104 3.05 -8.38 -14.27
CA LEU A 104 4.44 -7.93 -14.32
C LEU A 104 4.75 -7.10 -15.57
N GLU A 105 4.05 -7.33 -16.69
CA GLU A 105 4.11 -6.50 -17.91
C GLU A 105 3.60 -5.08 -17.64
N LYS A 106 2.47 -4.94 -16.92
CA LYS A 106 1.95 -3.62 -16.51
C LYS A 106 2.95 -2.85 -15.64
N LEU A 107 3.78 -3.58 -14.88
CA LEU A 107 4.85 -3.01 -14.05
C LEU A 107 6.23 -3.02 -14.74
N LYS A 108 6.30 -3.38 -16.03
CA LYS A 108 7.52 -3.42 -16.86
C LYS A 108 8.68 -4.25 -16.30
N ILE A 109 8.36 -5.33 -15.57
CA ILE A 109 9.33 -6.27 -14.99
C ILE A 109 9.04 -7.73 -15.34
N ALA A 110 8.24 -8.02 -16.37
CA ALA A 110 7.90 -9.39 -16.77
C ALA A 110 9.15 -10.22 -17.14
N HIS A 111 10.15 -9.60 -17.77
CA HIS A 111 11.43 -10.24 -18.11
C HIS A 111 12.26 -10.68 -16.89
N LEU A 112 11.89 -10.24 -15.68
CA LEU A 112 12.58 -10.56 -14.43
C LEU A 112 11.85 -11.62 -13.59
N ILE A 113 10.78 -12.20 -14.08
CA ILE A 113 9.88 -13.07 -13.31
C ILE A 113 10.58 -14.24 -12.60
N ASP A 114 11.65 -14.76 -13.15
CA ASP A 114 12.46 -15.85 -12.56
C ASP A 114 13.66 -15.36 -11.73
N ARG A 115 13.89 -14.03 -11.66
CA ARG A 115 14.95 -13.43 -10.86
C ARG A 115 14.61 -13.43 -9.37
N TYR A 116 15.65 -13.50 -8.57
CA TYR A 116 15.59 -13.40 -7.11
C TYR A 116 15.78 -11.94 -6.65
N PRO A 117 15.26 -11.53 -5.47
CA PRO A 117 15.34 -10.15 -5.00
C PRO A 117 16.76 -9.56 -5.02
N HIS A 118 17.78 -10.33 -4.66
CA HIS A 118 19.18 -9.86 -4.65
C HIS A 118 19.76 -9.59 -6.06
N GLN A 119 19.06 -9.98 -7.12
CA GLN A 119 19.44 -9.77 -8.53
C GLN A 119 18.74 -8.55 -9.14
N LEU A 120 17.92 -7.84 -8.34
CA LEU A 120 17.07 -6.73 -8.78
C LEU A 120 17.61 -5.41 -8.24
N SER A 121 17.49 -4.35 -9.03
CA SER A 121 17.62 -2.97 -8.56
C SER A 121 16.53 -2.63 -7.52
N GLY A 122 16.73 -1.55 -6.75
CA GLY A 122 15.74 -1.10 -5.77
C GLY A 122 14.35 -0.85 -6.38
N GLY A 123 14.30 -0.21 -7.56
CA GLY A 123 13.04 0.03 -8.28
C GLY A 123 12.37 -1.25 -8.78
N GLU A 124 13.14 -2.24 -9.24
CA GLU A 124 12.60 -3.54 -9.65
C GLU A 124 12.07 -4.33 -8.46
N GLN A 125 12.78 -4.30 -7.32
CA GLN A 125 12.29 -4.91 -6.07
C GLN A 125 10.97 -4.27 -5.64
N GLN A 126 10.84 -2.96 -5.76
CA GLN A 126 9.64 -2.23 -5.40
C GLN A 126 8.45 -2.61 -6.28
N ARG A 127 8.65 -2.66 -7.61
CA ARG A 127 7.62 -3.13 -8.54
C ARG A 127 7.25 -4.60 -8.29
N ALA A 128 8.21 -5.45 -7.94
CA ALA A 128 7.94 -6.84 -7.57
C ALA A 128 7.14 -6.96 -6.26
N ALA A 129 7.43 -6.13 -5.26
CA ALA A 129 6.66 -6.08 -4.02
C ALA A 129 5.23 -5.56 -4.25
N LEU A 130 5.07 -4.56 -5.10
CA LEU A 130 3.76 -4.06 -5.53
C LEU A 130 2.98 -5.14 -6.31
N ALA A 131 3.63 -5.84 -7.25
CA ALA A 131 3.02 -6.97 -7.96
C ALA A 131 2.51 -8.03 -6.98
N ARG A 132 3.30 -8.38 -5.96
CA ARG A 132 2.87 -9.32 -4.92
C ARG A 132 1.67 -8.82 -4.13
N ALA A 133 1.57 -7.52 -3.87
CA ALA A 133 0.41 -6.95 -3.19
C ALA A 133 -0.85 -6.97 -4.07
N LEU A 134 -0.69 -6.91 -5.40
CA LEU A 134 -1.77 -6.72 -6.36
C LEU A 134 -2.16 -7.98 -7.16
N ILE A 135 -1.37 -9.08 -7.10
CA ILE A 135 -1.71 -10.33 -7.82
C ILE A 135 -3.06 -10.91 -7.36
N GLN A 136 -3.42 -10.65 -6.12
CA GLN A 136 -4.76 -10.82 -5.58
C GLN A 136 -5.23 -9.46 -5.09
N PRO A 137 -6.01 -8.71 -5.91
CA PRO A 137 -6.40 -7.34 -5.57
C PRO A 137 -7.09 -7.27 -4.20
N PRO A 138 -6.60 -6.42 -3.27
CA PRO A 138 -7.22 -6.24 -1.97
C PRO A 138 -8.40 -5.25 -2.03
N ASP A 139 -9.24 -5.24 -0.99
CA ASP A 139 -10.23 -4.17 -0.79
C ASP A 139 -9.57 -2.85 -0.41
N LEU A 140 -8.37 -2.91 0.20
CA LEU A 140 -7.59 -1.74 0.64
C LEU A 140 -6.09 -1.99 0.47
N LEU A 141 -5.43 -1.05 -0.19
CA LEU A 141 -3.97 -1.00 -0.29
C LEU A 141 -3.44 0.11 0.63
N LEU A 142 -2.53 -0.25 1.52
CA LEU A 142 -1.82 0.66 2.41
C LEU A 142 -0.39 0.81 1.91
N LEU A 143 0.01 2.04 1.60
CA LEU A 143 1.34 2.37 1.10
C LEU A 143 2.05 3.30 2.09
N ASP A 144 3.17 2.88 2.66
CA ASP A 144 3.96 3.65 3.62
C ASP A 144 5.29 4.04 3.00
N GLU A 145 5.39 5.27 2.52
CA GLU A 145 6.56 5.82 1.84
C GLU A 145 7.09 4.89 0.72
N PRO A 146 6.21 4.42 -0.17
CA PRO A 146 6.50 3.30 -1.06
C PRO A 146 7.65 3.57 -2.02
N PHE A 147 8.02 4.82 -2.29
CA PHE A 147 9.04 5.18 -3.29
C PHE A 147 10.24 5.93 -2.71
N SER A 148 10.34 6.01 -1.38
CA SER A 148 11.38 6.82 -0.71
C SER A 148 12.83 6.39 -1.01
N SER A 149 13.04 5.11 -1.31
CA SER A 149 14.37 4.54 -1.61
C SER A 149 14.82 4.70 -3.08
N LEU A 150 13.99 5.31 -3.94
CA LEU A 150 14.26 5.45 -5.37
C LEU A 150 14.84 6.80 -5.72
N ASP A 151 15.69 6.85 -6.75
CA ASP A 151 16.09 8.10 -7.38
C ASP A 151 14.89 8.77 -8.07
N TRP A 152 15.01 10.09 -8.30
CA TRP A 152 13.92 10.91 -8.82
C TRP A 152 13.35 10.43 -10.17
N GLN A 153 14.21 10.10 -11.13
CA GLN A 153 13.78 9.71 -12.48
C GLN A 153 13.03 8.37 -12.45
N THR A 154 13.56 7.40 -11.69
CA THR A 154 12.93 6.09 -11.51
C THR A 154 11.58 6.23 -10.78
N ARG A 155 11.50 7.11 -9.78
CA ARG A 155 10.30 7.37 -8.99
C ARG A 155 9.16 7.91 -9.86
N GLU A 156 9.40 8.98 -10.61
CA GLU A 156 8.41 9.60 -11.47
C GLU A 156 7.84 8.62 -12.52
N HIS A 157 8.71 7.79 -13.09
CA HIS A 157 8.30 6.77 -14.04
C HIS A 157 7.36 5.72 -13.41
N ILE A 158 7.70 5.26 -12.20
CA ILE A 158 6.88 4.27 -11.47
C ILE A 158 5.53 4.86 -11.05
N TRP A 159 5.45 6.13 -10.70
CA TRP A 159 4.19 6.76 -10.31
C TRP A 159 3.11 6.64 -11.40
N HIS A 160 3.48 6.88 -12.67
CA HIS A 160 2.56 6.74 -13.80
C HIS A 160 2.03 5.30 -13.92
N GLU A 161 2.90 4.31 -13.79
CA GLU A 161 2.54 2.90 -13.88
C GLU A 161 1.62 2.47 -12.72
N VAL A 162 1.98 2.89 -11.50
CA VAL A 162 1.20 2.59 -10.30
C VAL A 162 -0.18 3.25 -10.36
N LYS A 163 -0.26 4.54 -10.69
CA LYS A 163 -1.53 5.26 -10.81
C LYS A 163 -2.46 4.56 -11.80
N SER A 164 -1.98 4.31 -13.01
CA SER A 164 -2.75 3.62 -14.05
C SER A 164 -3.24 2.24 -13.59
N LEU A 165 -2.41 1.50 -12.84
CA LEU A 165 -2.79 0.19 -12.32
C LEU A 165 -3.84 0.27 -11.21
N LEU A 166 -3.70 1.20 -10.27
CA LEU A 166 -4.67 1.41 -9.18
C LEU A 166 -6.04 1.84 -9.73
N GLU A 167 -6.05 2.76 -10.69
CA GLU A 167 -7.27 3.21 -11.40
C GLU A 167 -7.93 2.06 -12.16
N ALA A 168 -7.16 1.29 -12.94
CA ALA A 168 -7.68 0.16 -13.72
C ALA A 168 -8.28 -0.95 -12.84
N LEU A 169 -7.70 -1.19 -11.66
CA LEU A 169 -8.16 -2.18 -10.71
C LEU A 169 -9.17 -1.64 -9.69
N GLN A 170 -9.47 -0.34 -9.69
CA GLN A 170 -10.38 0.34 -8.75
C GLN A 170 -10.05 0.02 -7.28
N ILE A 171 -8.76 0.02 -6.93
CA ILE A 171 -8.28 -0.32 -5.58
C ILE A 171 -8.35 0.92 -4.70
N THR A 172 -9.10 0.81 -3.59
CA THR A 172 -9.08 1.84 -2.54
C THR A 172 -7.68 1.89 -1.93
N THR A 173 -7.05 3.07 -1.93
CA THR A 173 -5.65 3.21 -1.52
C THR A 173 -5.48 4.31 -0.48
N LEU A 174 -4.72 4.02 0.56
CA LEU A 174 -4.25 5.01 1.52
C LEU A 174 -2.72 5.10 1.40
N LEU A 175 -2.25 6.24 0.89
CA LEU A 175 -0.85 6.54 0.66
C LEU A 175 -0.32 7.42 1.80
N VAL A 176 0.74 7.00 2.45
CA VAL A 176 1.52 7.85 3.36
C VAL A 176 2.80 8.26 2.66
N THR A 177 3.03 9.55 2.57
CA THR A 177 4.26 10.10 1.99
C THR A 177 4.61 11.44 2.63
N HIS A 178 5.89 11.78 2.61
CA HIS A 178 6.39 13.12 2.92
C HIS A 178 6.78 13.91 1.67
N GLU A 179 6.67 13.30 0.48
CA GLU A 179 6.97 13.94 -0.82
C GLU A 179 5.69 14.58 -1.40
N PRO A 180 5.60 15.93 -1.44
CA PRO A 180 4.39 16.61 -1.93
C PRO A 180 4.02 16.23 -3.36
N LYS A 181 5.01 16.12 -4.26
CA LYS A 181 4.75 15.80 -5.67
C LYS A 181 4.18 14.39 -5.86
N GLU A 182 4.58 13.44 -4.99
CA GLU A 182 4.02 12.09 -4.98
C GLU A 182 2.55 12.11 -4.57
N ALA A 183 2.23 12.86 -3.50
CA ALA A 183 0.86 13.03 -3.05
C ALA A 183 -0.02 13.72 -4.10
N ASP A 184 0.48 14.81 -4.72
CA ASP A 184 -0.22 15.54 -5.78
C ASP A 184 -0.48 14.68 -7.01
N PHE A 185 0.47 13.80 -7.36
CA PHE A 185 0.37 12.98 -8.55
C PHE A 185 -0.52 11.75 -8.38
N LEU A 186 -0.38 11.03 -7.26
CA LEU A 186 -1.03 9.73 -7.06
C LEU A 186 -2.42 9.84 -6.43
N ALA A 187 -2.66 10.82 -5.56
CA ALA A 187 -3.89 10.89 -4.79
C ALA A 187 -4.89 11.89 -5.39
N GLU A 188 -6.18 11.54 -5.33
CA GLU A 188 -7.28 12.46 -5.68
C GLU A 188 -7.53 13.48 -4.55
N ARG A 189 -7.12 13.15 -3.32
CA ARG A 189 -7.30 14.00 -2.15
C ARG A 189 -6.15 13.81 -1.16
N GLN A 190 -5.79 14.89 -0.50
CA GLN A 190 -4.80 14.86 0.58
C GLN A 190 -5.45 15.23 1.91
N VAL A 191 -5.00 14.59 2.98
CA VAL A 191 -5.32 14.93 4.36
C VAL A 191 -4.02 15.11 5.14
N ARG A 192 -3.97 16.16 5.95
CA ARG A 192 -2.77 16.44 6.74
C ARG A 192 -2.91 15.93 8.15
N LEU A 193 -1.94 15.12 8.58
CA LEU A 193 -1.84 14.63 9.95
C LEU A 193 -0.76 15.42 10.70
N HIS A 194 -1.16 16.06 11.79
CA HIS A 194 -0.26 16.84 12.65
C HIS A 194 -0.50 16.48 14.12
N LEU A 195 0.55 16.09 14.84
CA LEU A 195 0.50 15.69 16.26
C LEU A 195 -0.69 14.74 16.59
N GLY A 196 -0.90 13.75 15.72
CA GLY A 196 -1.94 12.74 15.91
C GLY A 196 -3.37 13.17 15.56
N ARG A 197 -3.57 14.32 14.90
CA ARG A 197 -4.89 14.85 14.48
C ARG A 197 -4.87 15.23 13.01
N PHE A 198 -5.99 15.05 12.33
CA PHE A 198 -6.20 15.65 11.01
C PHE A 198 -6.49 17.14 11.14
N ILE A 199 -5.86 17.95 10.24
CA ILE A 199 -6.01 19.41 10.14
C ILE A 199 -6.31 19.80 8.69
#